data_6dac96af8865d304de7c121d3cc80e2a
#
_entry.id   6dac96af8865d304de7c121d3cc80e2a
#
_cell.length_a   1.000
_cell.length_b   1.000
_cell.length_c   1.000
_cell.angle_alpha   90.00
_cell.angle_beta   90.00
_cell.angle_gamma   90.00
#
_symmetry.space_group_name_H-M   'P 1'
#
loop_
_entity.id
_entity.type
_entity.pdbx_description
1 polymer ?
#
loop_
_entity_poly.entity_id
_entity_poly.type
_entity_poly.pdbx_seq_one_letter_code
_entity_poly.pdbx_strand_id
1 'polypeptide(L)'
;MYKYLIYSLSLAGLLAACNQGQKEPGTGDNSKDTTQSAAFRQYEDHFIEALWKISPDWATGVGYHKYDSVLVIPDSASQQKELAFLQQQQDSLQTYDTSKLSSALLIDYYLIRNQLAQRKWDLTTAKTQEWDPSNYNVSNTFATILNETYAPLDTRLRSFYSRLNNVPAYYAAAKQQIKDPVPELTGLAQDQNLGGLSIFEKDLADSLQKSGLAADEKKQLLARAKTAAAAMKDFAAWLKALKVEHPRSFRLGKDLYEDKFKFNIQSMYSAEQIYDSAMVRKAWVHGEMARISRQLWPKYFGNAPVPTDSLVLIKRMIDTLSVQHAKPAEFQQSIEKQLPTLTAFIKEKDLLYMDPTKPLKVRKEPGYMAGVAGASISAPGPYDKGGNTYYNVGSLEGWPAPKAESFLREYNQYILQILNIHEAIPGHYTQLVHANKSPSLIKSLLSNGAMIEGWAVYTEQMMLENGYGNNAPEMWLMWYKWNLRTVCNTILDYSVHVKDMSKEDAIQLLTRQAFQQQAEAEGKWKRVSVTSVQLTSYYTGFKEIIDLRHAYQEKLGSKFNLKEFNEKFLSYGNAPVKYIRQLMLD
;
A
#
# COMPACT_ATOMS: atom_id res chain seq x y z
N MET A 1 62.33 13.32 12.17
CA MET A 1 63.14 14.53 12.11
C MET A 1 62.26 15.73 11.82
N TYR A 2 62.36 16.67 12.80
CA TYR A 2 62.08 18.13 12.72
C TYR A 2 60.73 18.59 12.14
N LYS A 3 59.84 19.15 12.92
CA LYS A 3 59.77 20.30 13.86
C LYS A 3 59.23 21.59 13.21
N TYR A 4 58.15 22.09 13.85
CA TYR A 4 57.82 23.48 14.26
C TYR A 4 57.27 24.42 13.15
N LEU A 5 56.47 25.41 13.35
CA LEU A 5 55.91 26.14 14.53
C LEU A 5 54.75 27.05 14.08
N ILE A 6 53.80 27.19 14.94
CA ILE A 6 52.85 28.26 15.23
C ILE A 6 53.14 29.65 14.61
N TYR A 7 52.07 30.35 14.10
CA TYR A 7 51.77 31.72 14.51
C TYR A 7 50.30 32.06 14.26
N SER A 8 49.64 32.51 15.31
CA SER A 8 48.34 33.15 15.37
C SER A 8 48.45 34.61 14.89
N LEU A 9 47.43 35.09 14.17
CA LEU A 9 46.98 36.50 14.28
C LEU A 9 45.52 36.63 13.79
N SER A 10 44.74 37.15 14.66
CA SER A 10 43.37 37.59 14.48
C SER A 10 43.26 38.78 13.52
N LEU A 11 42.32 38.78 12.59
CA LEU A 11 41.72 40.00 12.06
C LEU A 11 40.24 39.78 11.73
N ALA A 12 39.40 40.49 12.42
CA ALA A 12 37.98 40.60 12.15
C ALA A 12 37.75 41.35 10.83
N GLY A 13 37.00 40.74 9.92
CA GLY A 13 36.53 41.35 8.68
C GLY A 13 35.11 40.89 8.38
N LEU A 14 34.14 41.78 8.63
CA LEU A 14 32.78 41.67 8.18
C LEU A 14 32.75 41.52 6.66
N LEU A 15 32.32 40.36 6.17
CA LEU A 15 31.78 40.20 4.81
C LEU A 15 30.40 39.58 4.91
N ALA A 16 29.39 40.44 4.74
CA ALA A 16 28.04 40.01 4.45
C ALA A 16 28.04 39.32 3.09
N ALA A 17 28.08 37.99 3.08
CA ALA A 17 27.82 37.18 1.91
C ALA A 17 26.33 36.93 1.86
N CYS A 18 25.66 37.52 0.88
CA CYS A 18 24.28 37.22 0.49
C CYS A 18 24.15 35.73 0.20
N ASN A 19 23.52 35.02 1.12
CA ASN A 19 23.07 33.67 0.90
C ASN A 19 21.84 33.77 -0.01
N GLN A 20 22.04 33.65 -1.33
CA GLN A 20 20.95 33.40 -2.26
C GLN A 20 20.46 31.96 -2.02
N GLY A 21 19.50 31.85 -1.08
CA GLY A 21 18.72 30.65 -0.93
C GLY A 21 18.03 30.34 -2.26
N GLN A 22 18.32 29.18 -2.82
CA GLN A 22 17.52 28.64 -3.90
C GLN A 22 16.08 28.59 -3.44
N LYS A 23 15.21 29.36 -4.08
CA LYS A 23 13.77 29.27 -3.93
C LYS A 23 13.33 27.88 -4.34
N GLU A 24 12.84 27.10 -3.39
CA GLU A 24 12.10 25.88 -3.67
C GLU A 24 10.88 26.22 -4.55
N PRO A 25 10.57 25.44 -5.57
CA PRO A 25 9.41 25.67 -6.39
C PRO A 25 8.14 25.25 -5.63
N GLY A 26 7.25 26.21 -5.40
CA GLY A 26 5.84 25.93 -5.22
C GLY A 26 5.31 25.84 -3.80
N THR A 27 5.39 26.91 -3.02
CA THR A 27 4.44 27.10 -1.90
C THR A 27 3.35 28.06 -2.36
N GLY A 28 2.19 27.51 -2.71
CA GLY A 28 0.98 28.30 -2.89
C GLY A 28 0.60 28.99 -1.56
N ASP A 29 0.22 30.25 -1.68
CA ASP A 29 -0.49 31.08 -0.71
C ASP A 29 0.09 31.21 0.71
N ASN A 30 1.16 32.01 0.84
CA ASN A 30 1.72 32.46 2.12
C ASN A 30 0.91 33.58 2.81
N SER A 31 -0.30 33.89 2.35
CA SER A 31 -1.10 35.02 2.87
C SER A 31 -2.05 34.65 4.01
N LYS A 32 -2.16 33.36 4.37
CA LYS A 32 -3.07 32.88 5.41
C LYS A 32 -2.48 33.01 6.81
N ASP A 33 -3.34 33.10 7.82
CA ASP A 33 -2.99 33.41 9.22
C ASP A 33 -1.87 32.51 9.74
N THR A 34 -0.67 33.08 9.89
CA THR A 34 0.52 32.40 10.38
C THR A 34 0.37 31.91 11.83
N THR A 35 -0.42 32.60 12.65
CA THR A 35 -0.68 32.26 14.06
C THR A 35 -1.52 31.00 14.15
N GLN A 36 -2.61 30.91 13.39
CA GLN A 36 -3.44 29.71 13.35
C GLN A 36 -2.69 28.53 12.72
N SER A 37 -1.90 28.77 11.69
CA SER A 37 -1.07 27.74 11.06
C SER A 37 -0.04 27.18 12.05
N ALA A 38 0.59 27.99 12.87
CA ALA A 38 1.51 27.56 13.93
C ALA A 38 0.80 26.74 15.01
N ALA A 39 -0.37 27.19 15.47
CA ALA A 39 -1.20 26.47 16.45
C ALA A 39 -1.67 25.12 15.89
N PHE A 40 -2.03 25.05 14.61
CA PHE A 40 -2.43 23.80 13.99
C PHE A 40 -1.27 22.79 13.90
N ARG A 41 -0.04 23.22 13.59
CA ARG A 41 1.15 22.34 13.61
C ARG A 41 1.42 21.78 15.02
N GLN A 42 1.25 22.58 16.06
CA GLN A 42 1.36 22.06 17.44
C GLN A 42 0.25 21.04 17.74
N TYR A 43 -0.95 21.25 17.24
CA TYR A 43 -2.03 20.26 17.34
C TYR A 43 -1.67 18.96 16.63
N GLU A 44 -1.10 18.99 15.42
CA GLU A 44 -0.66 17.82 14.68
C GLU A 44 0.34 16.98 15.50
N ASP A 45 1.34 17.61 16.11
CA ASP A 45 2.32 16.93 16.95
C ASP A 45 1.66 16.26 18.17
N HIS A 46 0.76 16.97 18.86
CA HIS A 46 0.01 16.45 19.99
C HIS A 46 -0.94 15.31 19.58
N PHE A 47 -1.60 15.45 18.44
CA PHE A 47 -2.50 14.43 17.89
C PHE A 47 -1.73 13.13 17.59
N ILE A 48 -0.57 13.22 16.93
CA ILE A 48 0.25 12.05 16.60
C ILE A 48 0.71 11.33 17.87
N GLU A 49 1.23 12.07 18.87
CA GLU A 49 1.68 11.47 20.14
C GLU A 49 0.51 10.82 20.92
N ALA A 50 -0.68 11.43 20.89
CA ALA A 50 -1.87 10.86 21.50
C ALA A 50 -2.37 9.62 20.73
N LEU A 51 -2.28 9.63 19.40
CA LEU A 51 -2.63 8.50 18.54
C LEU A 51 -1.73 7.28 18.83
N TRP A 52 -0.43 7.49 19.05
CA TRP A 52 0.50 6.40 19.36
C TRP A 52 0.23 5.73 20.72
N LYS A 53 -0.28 6.48 21.69
CA LYS A 53 -0.71 5.91 22.98
C LYS A 53 -1.91 4.96 22.83
N ILE A 54 -2.81 5.27 21.89
CA ILE A 54 -3.99 4.45 21.59
C ILE A 54 -3.64 3.30 20.62
N SER A 55 -2.68 3.50 19.74
CA SER A 55 -2.33 2.55 18.69
C SER A 55 -0.82 2.23 18.67
N PRO A 56 -0.28 1.60 19.74
CA PRO A 56 1.15 1.31 19.86
C PRO A 56 1.67 0.36 18.78
N ASP A 57 0.83 -0.57 18.29
CA ASP A 57 1.17 -1.48 17.19
C ASP A 57 1.43 -0.73 15.89
N TRP A 58 0.58 0.25 15.60
CA TRP A 58 0.78 1.10 14.43
C TRP A 58 2.03 1.98 14.59
N ALA A 59 2.27 2.55 15.78
CA ALA A 59 3.48 3.31 16.06
C ALA A 59 4.75 2.50 15.75
N THR A 60 4.84 1.26 16.27
CA THR A 60 5.95 0.34 15.97
C THR A 60 6.08 0.06 14.46
N GLY A 61 4.96 -0.19 13.79
CA GLY A 61 4.93 -0.49 12.34
C GLY A 61 5.41 0.65 11.43
N VAL A 62 5.33 1.91 11.90
CA VAL A 62 5.82 3.09 11.16
C VAL A 62 7.20 3.58 11.64
N GLY A 63 7.86 2.83 12.54
CA GLY A 63 9.19 3.13 13.05
C GLY A 63 9.22 4.02 14.30
N TYR A 64 8.09 4.24 14.97
CA TYR A 64 8.03 4.99 16.23
C TYR A 64 8.07 4.04 17.43
N HIS A 65 9.28 3.70 17.89
CA HIS A 65 9.56 2.60 18.81
C HIS A 65 9.36 2.92 20.31
N LYS A 66 8.88 4.10 20.66
CA LYS A 66 8.63 4.51 22.06
C LYS A 66 7.65 3.60 22.78
N TYR A 67 6.73 2.98 22.06
CA TYR A 67 5.65 2.14 22.61
C TYR A 67 5.81 0.65 22.33
N ASP A 68 6.97 0.17 21.91
CA ASP A 68 7.22 -1.24 21.61
C ASP A 68 6.91 -2.21 22.75
N SER A 69 7.07 -1.77 23.99
CA SER A 69 6.77 -2.57 25.18
C SER A 69 5.28 -2.69 25.50
N VAL A 70 4.40 -1.96 24.80
CA VAL A 70 2.97 -1.86 25.11
C VAL A 70 2.16 -2.74 24.17
N LEU A 71 1.36 -3.65 24.69
CA LEU A 71 0.27 -4.34 23.99
C LEU A 71 -1.06 -3.92 24.62
N VAL A 72 -1.92 -3.27 23.84
CA VAL A 72 -3.26 -2.89 24.28
C VAL A 72 -4.15 -4.13 24.29
N ILE A 73 -4.84 -4.35 25.40
CA ILE A 73 -5.83 -5.42 25.52
C ILE A 73 -7.13 -4.92 24.86
N PRO A 74 -7.72 -5.65 23.90
CA PRO A 74 -8.90 -5.20 23.15
C PRO A 74 -10.20 -5.45 23.95
N ASP A 75 -10.29 -4.87 25.14
CA ASP A 75 -11.45 -4.95 26.02
C ASP A 75 -12.35 -3.71 25.92
N SER A 76 -13.50 -3.74 26.59
CA SER A 76 -14.44 -2.62 26.61
C SER A 76 -13.84 -1.34 27.21
N ALA A 77 -12.92 -1.45 28.16
CA ALA A 77 -12.25 -0.29 28.75
C ALA A 77 -11.33 0.41 27.74
N SER A 78 -10.60 -0.35 26.94
CA SER A 78 -9.76 0.17 25.84
C SER A 78 -10.60 0.79 24.74
N GLN A 79 -11.75 0.20 24.40
CA GLN A 79 -12.70 0.79 23.44
C GLN A 79 -13.26 2.13 23.92
N GLN A 80 -13.63 2.23 25.20
CA GLN A 80 -14.10 3.49 25.80
C GLN A 80 -13.01 4.58 25.79
N LYS A 81 -11.75 4.20 26.10
CA LYS A 81 -10.62 5.13 25.99
C LYS A 81 -10.40 5.61 24.55
N GLU A 82 -10.54 4.72 23.59
CA GLU A 82 -10.44 5.11 22.18
C GLU A 82 -11.58 6.05 21.76
N LEU A 83 -12.82 5.75 22.12
CA LEU A 83 -13.96 6.62 21.85
C LEU A 83 -13.82 8.01 22.51
N ALA A 84 -13.32 8.07 23.74
CA ALA A 84 -13.03 9.34 24.40
C ALA A 84 -11.92 10.13 23.68
N PHE A 85 -10.85 9.45 23.27
CA PHE A 85 -9.80 10.05 22.43
C PHE A 85 -10.37 10.61 21.12
N LEU A 86 -11.18 9.82 20.40
CA LEU A 86 -11.77 10.24 19.14
C LEU A 86 -12.65 11.47 19.30
N GLN A 87 -13.49 11.52 20.34
CA GLN A 87 -14.33 12.67 20.63
C GLN A 87 -13.49 13.90 20.96
N GLN A 88 -12.51 13.77 21.86
CA GLN A 88 -11.61 14.87 22.24
C GLN A 88 -10.87 15.46 21.02
N GLN A 89 -10.37 14.57 20.13
CA GLN A 89 -9.65 15.04 18.93
C GLN A 89 -10.59 15.69 17.92
N GLN A 90 -11.82 15.19 17.75
CA GLN A 90 -12.84 15.83 16.92
C GLN A 90 -13.20 17.22 17.42
N ASP A 91 -13.42 17.38 18.73
CA ASP A 91 -13.73 18.67 19.34
C ASP A 91 -12.57 19.67 19.17
N SER A 92 -11.33 19.21 19.39
CA SER A 92 -10.13 20.05 19.18
C SER A 92 -9.98 20.46 17.72
N LEU A 93 -10.18 19.53 16.78
CA LEU A 93 -10.06 19.81 15.35
C LEU A 93 -11.08 20.85 14.86
N GLN A 94 -12.30 20.84 15.39
CA GLN A 94 -13.37 21.77 15.03
C GLN A 94 -13.10 23.23 15.44
N THR A 95 -12.15 23.49 16.34
CA THR A 95 -11.78 24.85 16.76
C THR A 95 -11.01 25.61 15.68
N TYR A 96 -10.48 24.92 14.67
CA TYR A 96 -9.69 25.54 13.61
C TYR A 96 -10.57 25.99 12.43
N ASP A 97 -10.42 27.26 12.05
CA ASP A 97 -11.05 27.83 10.86
C ASP A 97 -10.28 27.39 9.60
N THR A 98 -10.87 26.49 8.83
CA THR A 98 -10.24 25.92 7.63
C THR A 98 -9.93 26.96 6.55
N SER A 99 -10.64 28.09 6.52
CA SER A 99 -10.40 29.18 5.57
C SER A 99 -9.07 29.92 5.80
N LYS A 100 -8.53 29.81 7.01
CA LYS A 100 -7.28 30.44 7.43
C LYS A 100 -6.07 29.51 7.34
N LEU A 101 -6.27 28.22 7.10
CA LEU A 101 -5.19 27.26 6.92
C LEU A 101 -4.58 27.39 5.51
N SER A 102 -3.26 27.20 5.41
CA SER A 102 -2.62 27.04 4.11
C SER A 102 -3.13 25.78 3.41
N SER A 103 -3.00 25.70 2.09
CA SER A 103 -3.42 24.55 1.30
C SER A 103 -2.82 23.24 1.82
N ALA A 104 -1.54 23.26 2.24
CA ALA A 104 -0.87 22.09 2.79
C ALA A 104 -1.50 21.61 4.12
N LEU A 105 -1.77 22.53 5.05
CA LEU A 105 -2.39 22.22 6.34
C LEU A 105 -3.87 21.87 6.21
N LEU A 106 -4.55 22.41 5.22
CA LEU A 106 -5.94 22.05 4.92
C LEU A 106 -6.07 20.57 4.53
N ILE A 107 -5.10 20.03 3.77
CA ILE A 107 -5.05 18.59 3.49
C ILE A 107 -4.89 17.80 4.79
N ASP A 108 -3.96 18.21 5.65
CA ASP A 108 -3.70 17.52 6.91
C ASP A 108 -4.93 17.55 7.83
N TYR A 109 -5.64 18.67 7.88
CA TYR A 109 -6.92 18.78 8.55
C TYR A 109 -7.94 17.74 8.04
N TYR A 110 -8.09 17.61 6.73
CA TYR A 110 -9.04 16.64 6.14
C TYR A 110 -8.63 15.19 6.37
N LEU A 111 -7.34 14.88 6.34
CA LEU A 111 -6.83 13.55 6.64
C LEU A 111 -7.10 13.16 8.10
N ILE A 112 -6.81 14.04 9.05
CA ILE A 112 -7.10 13.81 10.47
C ILE A 112 -8.61 13.65 10.69
N ARG A 113 -9.42 14.54 10.12
CA ARG A 113 -10.89 14.46 10.23
C ARG A 113 -11.43 13.13 9.70
N ASN A 114 -10.93 12.67 8.55
CA ASN A 114 -11.34 11.40 7.98
C ASN A 114 -10.93 10.22 8.86
N GLN A 115 -9.68 10.21 9.36
CA GLN A 115 -9.16 9.16 10.24
C GLN A 115 -10.01 9.04 11.51
N LEU A 116 -10.34 10.15 12.16
CA LEU A 116 -11.18 10.17 13.37
C LEU A 116 -12.59 9.64 13.08
N ALA A 117 -13.19 10.09 11.97
CA ALA A 117 -14.53 9.65 11.57
C ALA A 117 -14.57 8.17 11.19
N GLN A 118 -13.57 7.68 10.45
CA GLN A 118 -13.44 6.27 10.09
C GLN A 118 -13.32 5.38 11.32
N ARG A 119 -12.40 5.69 12.25
CA ARG A 119 -12.21 4.89 13.48
C ARG A 119 -13.48 4.84 14.34
N LYS A 120 -14.19 5.97 14.44
CA LYS A 120 -15.47 6.02 15.16
C LYS A 120 -16.52 5.14 14.46
N TRP A 121 -16.61 5.21 13.14
CA TRP A 121 -17.50 4.37 12.34
C TRP A 121 -17.14 2.87 12.48
N ASP A 122 -15.87 2.51 12.42
CA ASP A 122 -15.40 1.13 12.61
C ASP A 122 -15.84 0.55 13.96
N LEU A 123 -15.72 1.33 15.05
CA LEU A 123 -16.05 0.89 16.40
C LEU A 123 -17.56 0.85 16.67
N THR A 124 -18.33 1.79 16.09
CA THR A 124 -19.74 1.99 16.52
C THR A 124 -20.76 1.50 15.50
N THR A 125 -20.43 1.52 14.20
CA THR A 125 -21.34 1.18 13.11
C THR A 125 -20.95 -0.15 12.47
N ALA A 126 -19.75 -0.25 11.92
CA ALA A 126 -19.26 -1.48 11.29
C ALA A 126 -19.01 -2.59 12.32
N LYS A 127 -18.52 -2.23 13.51
CA LYS A 127 -18.25 -3.14 14.65
C LYS A 127 -17.37 -4.32 14.24
N THR A 128 -16.31 -4.06 13.48
CA THR A 128 -15.43 -5.09 12.93
C THR A 128 -14.82 -5.97 14.02
N GLN A 129 -14.64 -5.45 15.23
CA GLN A 129 -14.17 -6.21 16.39
C GLN A 129 -15.09 -7.38 16.80
N GLU A 130 -16.36 -7.35 16.41
CA GLU A 130 -17.34 -8.39 16.78
C GLU A 130 -17.39 -9.55 15.77
N TRP A 131 -17.03 -9.31 14.51
CA TRP A 131 -17.24 -10.30 13.45
C TRP A 131 -16.00 -10.60 12.58
N ASP A 132 -14.90 -9.86 12.75
CA ASP A 132 -13.63 -10.10 12.04
C ASP A 132 -12.53 -10.58 13.00
N PRO A 133 -12.41 -11.91 13.23
CA PRO A 133 -11.37 -12.47 14.08
C PRO A 133 -9.94 -12.22 13.58
N SER A 134 -9.75 -11.90 12.30
CA SER A 134 -8.41 -11.64 11.73
C SER A 134 -7.78 -10.35 12.27
N ASN A 135 -8.56 -9.48 12.87
CA ASN A 135 -8.06 -8.30 13.60
C ASN A 135 -7.28 -8.67 14.87
N TYR A 136 -7.41 -9.91 15.36
CA TYR A 136 -6.77 -10.36 16.59
C TYR A 136 -5.54 -11.22 16.28
N ASN A 137 -4.43 -10.54 15.98
CA ASN A 137 -3.13 -11.16 15.73
C ASN A 137 -2.00 -10.27 16.25
N VAL A 138 -1.24 -10.78 17.23
CA VAL A 138 -0.12 -10.03 17.82
C VAL A 138 1.19 -10.17 17.02
N SER A 139 1.27 -11.11 16.09
CA SER A 139 2.53 -11.58 15.49
C SER A 139 3.33 -10.50 14.79
N ASN A 140 2.68 -9.61 14.03
CA ASN A 140 3.37 -8.63 13.19
C ASN A 140 4.26 -7.68 13.99
N THR A 141 3.76 -7.11 15.08
CA THR A 141 4.53 -6.20 15.91
C THR A 141 5.70 -6.92 16.60
N PHE A 142 5.48 -8.15 17.08
CA PHE A 142 6.56 -8.97 17.61
C PHE A 142 7.63 -9.29 16.57
N ALA A 143 7.23 -9.58 15.33
CA ALA A 143 8.16 -9.80 14.23
C ALA A 143 9.00 -8.54 13.92
N THR A 144 8.37 -7.37 13.88
CA THR A 144 9.07 -6.07 13.68
C THR A 144 10.12 -5.84 14.78
N ILE A 145 9.73 -5.97 16.06
CA ILE A 145 10.64 -5.79 17.20
C ILE A 145 11.82 -6.77 17.12
N LEU A 146 11.60 -7.99 16.66
CA LEU A 146 12.63 -9.02 16.60
C LEU A 146 13.57 -8.86 15.41
N ASN A 147 13.06 -8.52 14.23
CA ASN A 147 13.79 -8.63 12.98
C ASN A 147 14.38 -7.30 12.47
N GLU A 148 13.82 -6.15 12.85
CA GLU A 148 14.31 -4.86 12.40
C GLU A 148 15.43 -4.34 13.31
N THR A 149 16.39 -3.60 12.75
CA THR A 149 17.65 -3.21 13.43
C THR A 149 17.69 -1.74 13.87
N TYR A 150 16.57 -1.20 14.34
CA TYR A 150 16.43 0.20 14.78
C TYR A 150 17.10 0.51 16.14
N ALA A 151 17.36 -0.52 16.94
CA ALA A 151 18.02 -0.40 18.25
C ALA A 151 18.87 -1.65 18.55
N PRO A 152 19.77 -1.61 19.58
CA PRO A 152 20.49 -2.78 20.04
C PRO A 152 19.54 -3.95 20.34
N LEU A 153 19.95 -5.16 19.97
CA LEU A 153 19.13 -6.38 20.12
C LEU A 153 18.60 -6.57 21.55
N ASP A 154 19.46 -6.35 22.57
CA ASP A 154 19.08 -6.52 23.96
C ASP A 154 17.97 -5.55 24.40
N THR A 155 18.00 -4.32 23.90
CA THR A 155 16.96 -3.32 24.15
C THR A 155 15.63 -3.77 23.53
N ARG A 156 15.66 -4.22 22.28
CA ARG A 156 14.46 -4.73 21.57
C ARG A 156 13.88 -5.96 22.25
N LEU A 157 14.73 -6.89 22.71
CA LEU A 157 14.31 -8.09 23.44
C LEU A 157 13.67 -7.77 24.80
N ARG A 158 14.09 -6.70 25.49
CA ARG A 158 13.42 -6.25 26.73
C ARG A 158 12.04 -5.65 26.44
N SER A 159 11.89 -4.90 25.34
CA SER A 159 10.56 -4.44 24.91
C SER A 159 9.65 -5.62 24.52
N PHE A 160 10.18 -6.58 23.79
CA PHE A 160 9.50 -7.84 23.46
C PHE A 160 9.03 -8.57 24.72
N TYR A 161 9.90 -8.72 25.71
CA TYR A 161 9.59 -9.34 27.01
C TYR A 161 8.44 -8.64 27.74
N SER A 162 8.48 -7.32 27.82
CA SER A 162 7.44 -6.54 28.48
C SER A 162 6.08 -6.72 27.80
N ARG A 163 6.07 -6.65 26.46
CA ARG A 163 4.88 -6.81 25.62
C ARG A 163 4.24 -8.19 25.75
N LEU A 164 5.04 -9.26 25.89
CA LEU A 164 4.57 -10.65 26.09
C LEU A 164 3.60 -10.80 27.27
N ASN A 165 3.74 -9.95 28.30
CA ASN A 165 2.94 -10.05 29.51
C ASN A 165 1.42 -10.00 29.25
N ASN A 166 1.00 -9.22 28.25
CA ASN A 166 -0.41 -8.99 27.95
C ASN A 166 -1.00 -9.96 26.92
N VAL A 167 -0.20 -10.83 26.28
CA VAL A 167 -0.69 -11.71 25.21
C VAL A 167 -1.81 -12.66 25.67
N PRO A 168 -1.75 -13.32 26.85
CA PRO A 168 -2.86 -14.15 27.31
C PRO A 168 -4.16 -13.35 27.53
N ALA A 169 -4.06 -12.17 28.15
CA ALA A 169 -5.22 -11.30 28.39
C ALA A 169 -5.78 -10.73 27.08
N TYR A 170 -4.91 -10.43 26.10
CA TYR A 170 -5.31 -10.01 24.76
C TYR A 170 -6.23 -11.03 24.09
N TYR A 171 -5.83 -12.31 24.03
CA TYR A 171 -6.65 -13.34 23.41
C TYR A 171 -7.89 -13.71 24.24
N ALA A 172 -7.83 -13.60 25.58
CA ALA A 172 -9.01 -13.75 26.43
C ALA A 172 -10.06 -12.66 26.12
N ALA A 173 -9.63 -11.41 25.97
CA ALA A 173 -10.51 -10.31 25.59
C ALA A 173 -11.03 -10.48 24.15
N ALA A 174 -10.20 -10.90 23.20
CA ALA A 174 -10.61 -11.18 21.82
C ALA A 174 -11.76 -12.19 21.75
N LYS A 175 -11.69 -13.28 22.53
CA LYS A 175 -12.77 -14.28 22.63
C LYS A 175 -14.09 -13.69 23.15
N GLN A 176 -14.03 -12.67 24.02
CA GLN A 176 -15.23 -12.00 24.55
C GLN A 176 -15.82 -11.00 23.56
N GLN A 177 -15.01 -10.40 22.68
CA GLN A 177 -15.46 -9.44 21.69
C GLN A 177 -16.15 -10.10 20.50
N ILE A 178 -15.66 -11.27 20.06
CA ILE A 178 -16.17 -11.97 18.89
C ILE A 178 -17.55 -12.55 19.20
N LYS A 179 -18.57 -12.16 18.38
CA LYS A 179 -19.96 -12.58 18.55
C LYS A 179 -20.47 -13.37 17.33
N ASP A 180 -20.45 -12.74 16.16
CA ASP A 180 -20.97 -13.30 14.90
C ASP A 180 -19.86 -13.34 13.82
N PRO A 181 -18.83 -14.19 14.00
CA PRO A 181 -17.68 -14.18 13.14
C PRO A 181 -18.00 -14.66 11.71
N VAL A 182 -17.38 -14.00 10.74
CA VAL A 182 -17.40 -14.41 9.34
C VAL A 182 -16.52 -15.66 9.16
N PRO A 183 -17.02 -16.75 8.55
CA PRO A 183 -16.26 -18.00 8.41
C PRO A 183 -14.92 -17.85 7.68
N GLU A 184 -14.89 -17.07 6.59
CA GLU A 184 -13.68 -16.83 5.79
C GLU A 184 -12.61 -16.09 6.60
N LEU A 185 -13.01 -15.09 7.40
CA LEU A 185 -12.13 -14.34 8.29
C LEU A 185 -11.70 -15.15 9.52
N THR A 186 -12.57 -16.07 9.98
CA THR A 186 -12.24 -17.02 11.04
C THR A 186 -11.13 -17.96 10.58
N GLY A 187 -11.22 -18.51 9.37
CA GLY A 187 -10.18 -19.33 8.77
C GLY A 187 -8.86 -18.56 8.61
N LEU A 188 -8.94 -17.32 8.12
CA LEU A 188 -7.77 -16.45 7.99
C LEU A 188 -7.10 -16.19 9.36
N ALA A 189 -7.88 -15.88 10.38
CA ALA A 189 -7.38 -15.65 11.75
C ALA A 189 -6.64 -16.88 12.31
N GLN A 190 -7.16 -18.09 12.05
CA GLN A 190 -6.50 -19.35 12.45
C GLN A 190 -5.13 -19.49 11.76
N ASP A 191 -5.11 -19.34 10.43
CA ASP A 191 -3.89 -19.47 9.64
C ASP A 191 -2.82 -18.46 10.08
N GLN A 192 -3.21 -17.20 10.30
CA GLN A 192 -2.32 -16.13 10.72
C GLN A 192 -1.73 -16.36 12.12
N ASN A 193 -2.56 -16.76 13.09
CA ASN A 193 -2.08 -17.02 14.45
C ASN A 193 -1.19 -18.25 14.52
N LEU A 194 -1.50 -19.33 13.78
CA LEU A 194 -0.65 -20.51 13.72
C LEU A 194 0.65 -20.24 12.96
N GLY A 195 0.60 -19.48 11.87
CA GLY A 195 1.78 -19.06 11.11
C GLY A 195 2.73 -18.18 11.91
N GLY A 196 2.20 -17.34 12.79
CA GLY A 196 2.98 -16.45 13.66
C GLY A 196 3.73 -17.13 14.80
N LEU A 197 3.46 -18.41 15.09
CA LEU A 197 4.10 -19.13 16.21
C LEU A 197 5.62 -19.23 16.09
N SER A 198 6.18 -19.29 14.87
CA SER A 198 7.62 -19.36 14.66
C SER A 198 8.37 -18.20 15.32
N ILE A 199 7.77 -17.00 15.39
CA ILE A 199 8.34 -15.80 16.00
C ILE A 199 8.64 -16.03 17.49
N PHE A 200 7.74 -16.72 18.19
CA PHE A 200 7.84 -16.97 19.63
C PHE A 200 8.64 -18.22 19.98
N GLU A 201 8.69 -19.19 19.09
CA GLU A 201 9.32 -20.49 19.32
C GLU A 201 10.73 -20.55 18.75
N LYS A 202 10.91 -20.32 17.45
CA LYS A 202 12.19 -20.47 16.75
C LYS A 202 12.97 -19.16 16.64
N ASP A 203 12.36 -18.12 16.05
CA ASP A 203 13.08 -16.91 15.69
C ASP A 203 13.56 -16.14 16.93
N LEU A 204 12.77 -16.17 18.00
CA LEU A 204 13.17 -15.66 19.32
C LEU A 204 14.35 -16.42 19.90
N ALA A 205 14.34 -17.76 19.85
CA ALA A 205 15.44 -18.58 20.37
C ALA A 205 16.75 -18.29 19.63
N ASP A 206 16.70 -18.15 18.30
CA ASP A 206 17.84 -17.80 17.45
C ASP A 206 18.38 -16.38 17.78
N SER A 207 17.49 -15.45 18.10
CA SER A 207 17.85 -14.07 18.48
C SER A 207 18.46 -14.03 19.88
N LEU A 208 17.95 -14.80 20.82
CA LEU A 208 18.51 -14.91 22.18
C LEU A 208 19.93 -15.48 22.21
N GLN A 209 20.26 -16.40 21.29
CA GLN A 209 21.63 -16.91 21.16
C GLN A 209 22.61 -15.79 20.79
N LYS A 210 22.19 -14.82 20.00
CA LYS A 210 22.98 -13.69 19.51
C LYS A 210 23.01 -12.51 20.49
N SER A 211 22.18 -12.53 21.53
CA SER A 211 22.03 -11.43 22.48
C SER A 211 23.03 -11.48 23.61
N GLY A 212 23.35 -10.29 24.18
CA GLY A 212 24.12 -10.12 25.40
C GLY A 212 23.32 -10.25 26.70
N LEU A 213 22.03 -10.64 26.65
CA LEU A 213 21.18 -10.78 27.84
C LEU A 213 21.73 -11.84 28.81
N ALA A 214 21.54 -11.61 30.14
CA ALA A 214 21.90 -12.58 31.15
C ALA A 214 21.08 -13.89 31.02
N ALA A 215 21.62 -15.01 31.48
CA ALA A 215 20.98 -16.32 31.38
C ALA A 215 19.57 -16.34 31.96
N ASP A 216 19.36 -15.65 33.10
CA ASP A 216 18.05 -15.55 33.74
C ASP A 216 17.05 -14.72 32.92
N GLU A 217 17.49 -13.60 32.29
CA GLU A 217 16.64 -12.81 31.38
C GLU A 217 16.20 -13.68 30.19
N LYS A 218 17.12 -14.43 29.57
CA LYS A 218 16.82 -15.37 28.47
C LYS A 218 15.81 -16.42 28.89
N LYS A 219 16.00 -17.04 30.07
CA LYS A 219 15.09 -18.05 30.63
C LYS A 219 13.68 -17.49 30.88
N GLN A 220 13.58 -16.31 31.46
CA GLN A 220 12.30 -15.65 31.73
C GLN A 220 11.59 -15.29 30.43
N LEU A 221 12.33 -14.79 29.42
CA LEU A 221 11.78 -14.42 28.12
C LEU A 221 11.21 -15.65 27.40
N LEU A 222 11.95 -16.76 27.36
CA LEU A 222 11.48 -18.02 26.80
C LEU A 222 10.24 -18.56 27.53
N ALA A 223 10.19 -18.44 28.85
CA ALA A 223 9.03 -18.88 29.62
C ALA A 223 7.76 -18.07 29.28
N ARG A 224 7.88 -16.72 29.19
CA ARG A 224 6.75 -15.87 28.75
C ARG A 224 6.35 -16.12 27.30
N ALA A 225 7.31 -16.29 26.39
CA ALA A 225 7.04 -16.61 25.00
C ALA A 225 6.27 -17.92 24.85
N LYS A 226 6.62 -18.95 25.65
CA LYS A 226 5.87 -20.22 25.69
C LYS A 226 4.42 -20.00 26.13
N THR A 227 4.18 -19.14 27.12
CA THR A 227 2.83 -18.79 27.57
C THR A 227 2.05 -18.03 26.50
N ALA A 228 2.70 -17.10 25.80
CA ALA A 228 2.10 -16.38 24.69
C ALA A 228 1.75 -17.30 23.50
N ALA A 229 2.67 -18.18 23.12
CA ALA A 229 2.43 -19.18 22.07
C ALA A 229 1.28 -20.14 22.43
N ALA A 230 1.17 -20.52 23.72
CA ALA A 230 0.05 -21.33 24.19
C ALA A 230 -1.29 -20.57 24.06
N ALA A 231 -1.34 -19.28 24.38
CA ALA A 231 -2.54 -18.46 24.23
C ALA A 231 -2.94 -18.30 22.74
N MET A 232 -1.98 -18.16 21.83
CA MET A 232 -2.24 -18.13 20.38
C MET A 232 -2.81 -19.45 19.88
N LYS A 233 -2.23 -20.59 20.29
CA LYS A 233 -2.72 -21.93 19.94
C LYS A 233 -4.14 -22.17 20.49
N ASP A 234 -4.39 -21.76 21.73
CA ASP A 234 -5.70 -21.85 22.37
C ASP A 234 -6.75 -20.98 21.66
N PHE A 235 -6.38 -19.78 21.23
CA PHE A 235 -7.26 -18.92 20.43
C PHE A 235 -7.58 -19.55 19.06
N ALA A 236 -6.58 -20.05 18.34
CA ALA A 236 -6.78 -20.73 17.07
C ALA A 236 -7.65 -21.99 17.21
N ALA A 237 -7.42 -22.79 18.26
CA ALA A 237 -8.24 -23.97 18.57
C ALA A 237 -9.69 -23.59 18.93
N TRP A 238 -9.88 -22.53 19.72
CA TRP A 238 -11.19 -21.98 20.04
C TRP A 238 -11.95 -21.53 18.80
N LEU A 239 -11.31 -20.77 17.90
CA LEU A 239 -11.90 -20.37 16.61
C LEU A 239 -12.34 -21.57 15.78
N LYS A 240 -11.52 -22.62 15.73
CA LYS A 240 -11.83 -23.87 15.01
C LYS A 240 -13.02 -24.62 15.59
N ALA A 241 -13.17 -24.56 16.92
CA ALA A 241 -14.26 -25.25 17.62
C ALA A 241 -15.55 -24.41 17.67
N LEU A 242 -15.49 -23.14 17.31
CA LEU A 242 -16.62 -22.21 17.42
C LEU A 242 -17.75 -22.64 16.46
N LYS A 243 -18.92 -22.89 17.03
CA LYS A 243 -20.13 -23.20 16.27
C LYS A 243 -21.00 -21.94 16.26
N VAL A 244 -21.26 -21.43 15.06
CA VAL A 244 -22.13 -20.28 14.85
C VAL A 244 -23.34 -20.77 14.07
N GLU A 245 -24.53 -20.72 14.67
CA GLU A 245 -25.77 -21.20 14.05
C GLU A 245 -26.14 -20.38 12.81
N HIS A 246 -25.93 -19.05 12.88
CA HIS A 246 -26.20 -18.13 11.79
C HIS A 246 -24.96 -17.27 11.49
N PRO A 247 -23.98 -17.81 10.75
CA PRO A 247 -22.74 -17.09 10.47
C PRO A 247 -23.03 -15.84 9.64
N ARG A 248 -22.37 -14.75 10.01
CA ARG A 248 -22.41 -13.50 9.23
C ARG A 248 -21.79 -13.73 7.86
N SER A 249 -22.40 -13.19 6.81
CA SER A 249 -21.79 -13.12 5.48
C SER A 249 -20.60 -12.15 5.50
N PHE A 250 -19.55 -12.48 4.75
CA PHE A 250 -18.45 -11.54 4.49
C PHE A 250 -18.89 -10.35 3.61
N ARG A 251 -20.03 -10.45 2.92
CA ARG A 251 -20.57 -9.40 2.08
C ARG A 251 -21.11 -8.26 2.95
N LEU A 252 -20.66 -7.04 2.66
CA LEU A 252 -21.02 -5.87 3.48
C LEU A 252 -22.46 -5.39 3.22
N GLY A 253 -23.00 -5.61 2.00
CA GLY A 253 -24.17 -4.90 1.53
C GLY A 253 -23.87 -3.44 1.14
N LYS A 254 -24.86 -2.77 0.51
CA LYS A 254 -24.67 -1.46 -0.12
C LYS A 254 -24.24 -0.39 0.90
N ASP A 255 -24.94 -0.28 2.02
CA ASP A 255 -24.74 0.85 2.96
C ASP A 255 -23.35 0.82 3.62
N LEU A 256 -22.97 -0.32 4.20
CA LEU A 256 -21.65 -0.45 4.82
C LEU A 256 -20.50 -0.36 3.78
N TYR A 257 -20.75 -0.82 2.56
CA TYR A 257 -19.77 -0.72 1.48
C TYR A 257 -19.54 0.73 1.05
N GLU A 258 -20.60 1.51 0.83
CA GLU A 258 -20.51 2.92 0.46
C GLU A 258 -19.86 3.76 1.57
N ASP A 259 -20.23 3.51 2.83
CA ASP A 259 -19.56 4.18 3.97
C ASP A 259 -18.07 3.86 4.02
N LYS A 260 -17.72 2.58 3.91
CA LYS A 260 -16.31 2.16 3.90
C LYS A 260 -15.56 2.75 2.72
N PHE A 261 -16.17 2.78 1.53
CA PHE A 261 -15.60 3.39 0.33
C PHE A 261 -15.31 4.88 0.56
N LYS A 262 -16.27 5.61 1.15
CA LYS A 262 -16.12 7.02 1.47
C LYS A 262 -14.90 7.29 2.38
N PHE A 263 -14.67 6.44 3.39
CA PHE A 263 -13.57 6.60 4.32
C PHE A 263 -12.23 6.14 3.74
N ASN A 264 -12.21 4.97 3.09
CA ASN A 264 -10.96 4.36 2.65
C ASN A 264 -10.43 4.98 1.35
N ILE A 265 -11.33 5.24 0.39
CA ILE A 265 -10.95 5.75 -0.92
C ILE A 265 -10.91 7.28 -0.94
N GLN A 266 -11.85 7.92 -0.26
CA GLN A 266 -11.99 9.37 -0.23
C GLN A 266 -12.12 9.98 -1.63
N SER A 267 -12.87 9.30 -2.51
CA SER A 267 -13.12 9.71 -3.88
C SER A 267 -14.07 10.91 -3.97
N MET A 268 -14.07 11.60 -5.11
CA MET A 268 -15.14 12.53 -5.49
C MET A 268 -16.38 11.82 -6.06
N TYR A 269 -16.27 10.53 -6.36
CA TYR A 269 -17.32 9.66 -6.88
C TYR A 269 -17.85 8.72 -5.78
N SER A 270 -19.10 8.22 -5.93
CA SER A 270 -19.60 7.09 -5.14
C SER A 270 -19.00 5.77 -5.63
N ALA A 271 -19.10 4.71 -4.80
CA ALA A 271 -18.67 3.38 -5.22
C ALA A 271 -19.45 2.88 -6.43
N GLU A 272 -20.76 3.16 -6.50
CA GLU A 272 -21.61 2.81 -7.64
C GLU A 272 -21.17 3.52 -8.93
N GLN A 273 -20.88 4.81 -8.89
CA GLN A 273 -20.35 5.56 -10.04
C GLN A 273 -19.01 5.02 -10.54
N ILE A 274 -18.14 4.59 -9.62
CA ILE A 274 -16.87 3.96 -9.98
C ILE A 274 -17.09 2.58 -10.60
N TYR A 275 -18.02 1.80 -10.07
CA TYR A 275 -18.42 0.52 -10.66
C TYR A 275 -18.94 0.70 -12.10
N ASP A 276 -19.88 1.62 -12.33
CA ASP A 276 -20.44 1.90 -13.65
C ASP A 276 -19.34 2.37 -14.63
N SER A 277 -18.47 3.26 -14.19
CA SER A 277 -17.29 3.69 -14.96
C SER A 277 -16.37 2.53 -15.31
N ALA A 278 -16.15 1.58 -14.39
CA ALA A 278 -15.35 0.39 -14.64
C ALA A 278 -15.99 -0.53 -15.67
N MET A 279 -17.32 -0.68 -15.67
CA MET A 279 -18.04 -1.44 -16.70
C MET A 279 -17.90 -0.84 -18.10
N VAL A 280 -18.01 0.49 -18.22
CA VAL A 280 -17.78 1.21 -19.49
C VAL A 280 -16.31 1.05 -19.93
N ARG A 281 -15.36 1.24 -19.02
CA ARG A 281 -13.93 1.07 -19.31
C ARG A 281 -13.60 -0.35 -19.79
N LYS A 282 -14.17 -1.39 -19.16
CA LYS A 282 -13.98 -2.79 -19.56
C LYS A 282 -14.39 -3.00 -21.01
N ALA A 283 -15.58 -2.52 -21.38
CA ALA A 283 -16.10 -2.67 -22.74
C ALA A 283 -15.19 -1.96 -23.76
N TRP A 284 -14.75 -0.75 -23.46
CA TRP A 284 -13.83 0.00 -24.31
C TRP A 284 -12.48 -0.72 -24.47
N VAL A 285 -11.88 -1.19 -23.39
CA VAL A 285 -10.60 -1.93 -23.42
C VAL A 285 -10.73 -3.21 -24.25
N HIS A 286 -11.82 -3.97 -24.12
CA HIS A 286 -12.06 -5.13 -24.99
C HIS A 286 -12.10 -4.76 -26.47
N GLY A 287 -12.72 -3.63 -26.82
CA GLY A 287 -12.73 -3.11 -28.20
C GLY A 287 -11.33 -2.84 -28.73
N GLU A 288 -10.49 -2.13 -27.96
CA GLU A 288 -9.10 -1.84 -28.33
C GLU A 288 -8.25 -3.11 -28.43
N MET A 289 -8.38 -4.02 -27.47
CA MET A 289 -7.66 -5.30 -27.52
C MET A 289 -8.04 -6.11 -28.77
N ALA A 290 -9.33 -6.17 -29.12
CA ALA A 290 -9.78 -6.86 -30.33
C ALA A 290 -9.23 -6.19 -31.60
N ARG A 291 -9.23 -4.85 -31.66
CA ARG A 291 -8.65 -4.07 -32.77
C ARG A 291 -7.16 -4.40 -32.95
N ILE A 292 -6.38 -4.34 -31.88
CA ILE A 292 -4.94 -4.64 -31.92
C ILE A 292 -4.69 -6.12 -32.26
N SER A 293 -5.48 -7.04 -31.70
CA SER A 293 -5.34 -8.47 -32.00
C SER A 293 -5.59 -8.77 -33.49
N ARG A 294 -6.58 -8.11 -34.12
CA ARG A 294 -6.79 -8.22 -35.58
C ARG A 294 -5.60 -7.67 -36.37
N GLN A 295 -5.06 -6.52 -35.97
CA GLN A 295 -3.86 -5.93 -36.58
C GLN A 295 -2.66 -6.88 -36.53
N LEU A 296 -2.45 -7.56 -35.40
CA LEU A 296 -1.33 -8.47 -35.17
C LEU A 296 -1.55 -9.87 -35.76
N TRP A 297 -2.80 -10.23 -36.10
CA TRP A 297 -3.15 -11.58 -36.53
C TRP A 297 -2.31 -12.12 -37.68
N PRO A 298 -2.11 -11.37 -38.81
CA PRO A 298 -1.29 -11.86 -39.91
C PRO A 298 0.17 -12.13 -39.50
N LYS A 299 0.72 -11.36 -38.59
CA LYS A 299 2.10 -11.51 -38.11
C LYS A 299 2.32 -12.84 -37.34
N TYR A 300 1.34 -13.28 -36.53
CA TYR A 300 1.48 -14.41 -35.65
C TYR A 300 0.80 -15.68 -36.16
N PHE A 301 -0.24 -15.55 -36.97
CA PHE A 301 -1.07 -16.65 -37.44
C PHE A 301 -1.16 -16.76 -38.98
N GLY A 302 -0.50 -15.89 -39.73
CA GLY A 302 -0.52 -15.88 -41.19
C GLY A 302 -1.93 -15.77 -41.75
N ASN A 303 -2.31 -16.70 -42.62
CA ASN A 303 -3.60 -16.74 -43.29
C ASN A 303 -4.67 -17.54 -42.49
N ALA A 304 -4.42 -17.89 -41.25
CA ALA A 304 -5.42 -18.58 -40.45
C ALA A 304 -6.68 -17.71 -40.23
N PRO A 305 -7.88 -18.32 -40.25
CA PRO A 305 -9.12 -17.56 -40.06
C PRO A 305 -9.12 -16.79 -38.73
N VAL A 306 -9.50 -15.50 -38.80
CA VAL A 306 -9.64 -14.66 -37.60
C VAL A 306 -10.89 -15.11 -36.83
N PRO A 307 -10.80 -15.41 -35.52
CA PRO A 307 -11.97 -15.74 -34.72
C PRO A 307 -13.02 -14.62 -34.75
N THR A 308 -14.28 -15.02 -34.89
CA THR A 308 -15.43 -14.08 -34.85
C THR A 308 -15.71 -13.59 -33.44
N ASP A 309 -15.56 -14.46 -32.44
CA ASP A 309 -15.63 -14.07 -31.02
C ASP A 309 -14.37 -13.26 -30.63
N SER A 310 -14.59 -12.02 -30.26
CA SER A 310 -13.51 -11.09 -29.89
C SER A 310 -12.75 -11.57 -28.64
N LEU A 311 -13.37 -12.21 -27.66
CA LEU A 311 -12.67 -12.70 -26.48
C LEU A 311 -11.77 -13.91 -26.83
N VAL A 312 -12.21 -14.77 -27.74
CA VAL A 312 -11.39 -15.88 -28.28
C VAL A 312 -10.20 -15.34 -29.07
N LEU A 313 -10.42 -14.32 -29.91
CA LEU A 313 -9.38 -13.64 -30.68
C LEU A 313 -8.29 -13.04 -29.75
N ILE A 314 -8.72 -12.27 -28.76
CA ILE A 314 -7.83 -11.63 -27.79
C ILE A 314 -7.05 -12.70 -27.00
N LYS A 315 -7.74 -13.72 -26.50
CA LYS A 315 -7.09 -14.79 -25.73
C LYS A 315 -6.01 -15.50 -26.51
N ARG A 316 -6.28 -15.87 -27.78
CA ARG A 316 -5.27 -16.53 -28.62
C ARG A 316 -4.02 -15.66 -28.81
N MET A 317 -4.21 -14.34 -29.02
CA MET A 317 -3.08 -13.42 -29.17
C MET A 317 -2.29 -13.32 -27.85
N ILE A 318 -2.96 -13.15 -26.71
CA ILE A 318 -2.32 -13.12 -25.38
C ILE A 318 -1.53 -14.41 -25.15
N ASP A 319 -2.15 -15.57 -25.38
CA ASP A 319 -1.50 -16.88 -25.17
C ASP A 319 -0.22 -17.01 -26.00
N THR A 320 -0.24 -16.49 -27.24
CA THR A 320 0.93 -16.47 -28.13
C THR A 320 2.04 -15.55 -27.64
N LEU A 321 1.69 -14.34 -27.20
CA LEU A 321 2.68 -13.39 -26.67
C LEU A 321 3.25 -13.81 -25.32
N SER A 322 2.46 -14.51 -24.50
CA SER A 322 2.83 -14.93 -23.16
C SER A 322 3.89 -16.03 -23.08
N VAL A 323 4.21 -16.68 -24.21
CA VAL A 323 5.32 -17.68 -24.25
C VAL A 323 6.71 -17.04 -24.13
N GLN A 324 6.79 -15.74 -24.34
CA GLN A 324 8.04 -14.97 -24.25
C GLN A 324 8.20 -14.47 -22.82
N HIS A 325 8.88 -15.23 -21.98
CA HIS A 325 9.12 -14.91 -20.58
C HIS A 325 10.53 -15.33 -20.12
N ALA A 326 10.96 -14.85 -18.96
CA ALA A 326 12.20 -15.22 -18.33
C ALA A 326 12.18 -16.69 -17.89
N LYS A 327 13.36 -17.30 -17.69
CA LYS A 327 13.45 -18.56 -16.98
C LYS A 327 13.24 -18.35 -15.47
N PRO A 328 12.75 -19.37 -14.72
CA PRO A 328 12.51 -19.23 -13.27
C PRO A 328 13.72 -18.66 -12.50
N ALA A 329 14.94 -19.16 -12.79
CA ALA A 329 16.16 -18.71 -12.14
C ALA A 329 16.62 -17.30 -12.54
N GLU A 330 16.12 -16.76 -13.65
CA GLU A 330 16.49 -15.44 -14.20
C GLU A 330 15.47 -14.35 -13.89
N PHE A 331 14.36 -14.67 -13.21
CA PHE A 331 13.25 -13.76 -13.00
C PHE A 331 13.66 -12.48 -12.29
N GLN A 332 14.36 -12.57 -11.15
CA GLN A 332 14.87 -11.39 -10.43
C GLN A 332 15.86 -10.59 -11.29
N GLN A 333 16.81 -11.25 -11.96
CA GLN A 333 17.78 -10.57 -12.81
C GLN A 333 17.12 -9.83 -13.99
N SER A 334 16.01 -10.38 -14.52
CA SER A 334 15.24 -9.73 -15.58
C SER A 334 14.60 -8.42 -15.12
N ILE A 335 14.15 -8.37 -13.85
CA ILE A 335 13.68 -7.13 -13.21
C ILE A 335 14.83 -6.14 -13.07
N GLU A 336 15.95 -6.55 -12.50
CA GLU A 336 17.11 -5.68 -12.24
C GLU A 336 17.62 -5.02 -13.53
N LYS A 337 17.69 -5.76 -14.64
CA LYS A 337 18.16 -5.25 -15.94
C LYS A 337 17.26 -4.17 -16.56
N GLN A 338 15.97 -4.13 -16.20
CA GLN A 338 15.04 -3.17 -16.76
C GLN A 338 15.07 -1.81 -16.06
N LEU A 339 15.44 -1.73 -14.77
CA LEU A 339 15.40 -0.49 -13.99
C LEU A 339 16.26 0.65 -14.58
N PRO A 340 17.51 0.42 -15.03
CA PRO A 340 18.29 1.46 -15.69
C PRO A 340 17.64 1.99 -16.98
N THR A 341 16.99 1.13 -17.76
CA THR A 341 16.29 1.50 -19.00
C THR A 341 15.10 2.40 -18.71
N LEU A 342 14.30 2.09 -17.68
CA LEU A 342 13.19 2.94 -17.23
C LEU A 342 13.68 4.32 -16.78
N THR A 343 14.76 4.35 -15.98
CA THR A 343 15.37 5.61 -15.53
C THR A 343 15.87 6.46 -16.71
N ALA A 344 16.54 5.83 -17.68
CA ALA A 344 17.03 6.52 -18.87
C ALA A 344 15.88 7.09 -19.70
N PHE A 345 14.81 6.33 -19.91
CA PHE A 345 13.63 6.77 -20.65
C PHE A 345 12.96 7.99 -20.00
N ILE A 346 12.77 7.99 -18.68
CA ILE A 346 12.19 9.14 -17.96
C ILE A 346 13.03 10.40 -18.14
N LYS A 347 14.36 10.26 -18.09
CA LYS A 347 15.28 11.38 -18.31
C LYS A 347 15.24 11.87 -19.76
N GLU A 348 15.23 10.94 -20.73
CA GLU A 348 15.17 11.28 -22.17
C GLU A 348 13.89 12.04 -22.52
N LYS A 349 12.75 11.57 -21.99
CA LYS A 349 11.43 12.17 -22.24
C LYS A 349 11.07 13.33 -21.32
N ASP A 350 11.93 13.62 -20.36
CA ASP A 350 11.73 14.68 -19.33
C ASP A 350 10.36 14.60 -18.64
N LEU A 351 10.01 13.39 -18.13
CA LEU A 351 8.68 13.11 -17.57
C LEU A 351 8.56 13.43 -16.09
N LEU A 352 9.66 13.29 -15.34
CA LEU A 352 9.68 13.44 -13.89
C LEU A 352 11.13 13.54 -13.38
N TYR A 353 11.36 14.33 -12.33
CA TYR A 353 12.65 14.35 -11.64
C TYR A 353 12.85 13.06 -10.83
N MET A 354 13.99 12.41 -11.06
CA MET A 354 14.45 11.23 -10.33
C MET A 354 15.59 11.61 -9.38
N ASP A 355 15.44 11.32 -8.09
CA ASP A 355 16.44 11.63 -7.07
C ASP A 355 17.58 10.61 -7.07
N PRO A 356 18.80 10.98 -7.51
CA PRO A 356 19.91 10.04 -7.60
C PRO A 356 20.49 9.65 -6.21
N THR A 357 20.14 10.38 -5.15
CA THR A 357 20.62 10.12 -3.78
C THR A 357 19.83 9.06 -3.04
N LYS A 358 18.73 8.59 -3.63
CA LYS A 358 17.81 7.59 -3.05
C LYS A 358 17.77 6.34 -3.94
N PRO A 359 18.79 5.47 -3.96
CA PRO A 359 18.81 4.31 -4.85
C PRO A 359 17.80 3.26 -4.44
N LEU A 360 17.14 2.65 -5.43
CA LEU A 360 16.33 1.45 -5.26
C LEU A 360 17.22 0.21 -5.22
N LYS A 361 17.05 -0.63 -4.19
CA LYS A 361 17.78 -1.90 -4.06
C LYS A 361 16.84 -3.06 -4.34
N VAL A 362 17.16 -3.88 -5.33
CA VAL A 362 16.43 -5.13 -5.58
C VAL A 362 16.94 -6.21 -4.63
N ARG A 363 16.03 -7.01 -4.06
CA ARG A 363 16.38 -8.15 -3.23
C ARG A 363 15.38 -9.29 -3.37
N LYS A 364 15.82 -10.51 -3.06
CA LYS A 364 14.89 -11.63 -2.86
C LYS A 364 13.94 -11.29 -1.71
N GLU A 365 12.65 -11.56 -1.90
CA GLU A 365 11.64 -11.32 -0.87
C GLU A 365 12.01 -12.05 0.43
N PRO A 366 12.05 -11.36 1.58
CA PRO A 366 12.27 -11.99 2.88
C PRO A 366 11.22 -13.05 3.18
N GLY A 367 11.61 -14.16 3.82
CA GLY A 367 10.71 -15.30 4.06
C GLY A 367 9.44 -14.95 4.85
N TYR A 368 9.50 -13.98 5.75
CA TYR A 368 8.34 -13.51 6.53
C TYR A 368 7.34 -12.69 5.71
N MET A 369 7.72 -12.23 4.51
CA MET A 369 6.85 -11.52 3.56
C MET A 369 6.34 -12.44 2.44
N ALA A 370 6.87 -13.65 2.34
CA ALA A 370 6.63 -14.54 1.21
C ALA A 370 5.15 -14.90 1.04
N GLY A 371 4.70 -14.89 -0.21
CA GLY A 371 3.34 -15.32 -0.58
C GLY A 371 2.28 -14.22 -0.60
N VAL A 372 2.65 -12.97 -0.35
CA VAL A 372 1.71 -11.83 -0.40
C VAL A 372 1.56 -11.28 -1.82
N ALA A 373 2.68 -11.11 -2.53
CA ALA A 373 2.71 -10.63 -3.91
C ALA A 373 3.90 -11.23 -4.67
N GLY A 374 3.87 -11.19 -6.01
CA GLY A 374 5.03 -11.61 -6.84
C GLY A 374 6.19 -10.61 -6.77
N ALA A 375 5.89 -9.34 -6.48
CA ALA A 375 6.83 -8.26 -6.27
C ALA A 375 6.20 -7.18 -5.38
N SER A 376 7.02 -6.44 -4.63
CA SER A 376 6.54 -5.35 -3.77
C SER A 376 7.65 -4.35 -3.44
N ILE A 377 7.27 -3.12 -3.09
CA ILE A 377 8.20 -2.11 -2.58
C ILE A 377 8.11 -2.02 -1.06
N SER A 378 9.26 -2.04 -0.40
CA SER A 378 9.40 -1.71 1.02
C SER A 378 10.21 -0.43 1.16
N ALA A 379 9.59 0.63 1.63
CA ALA A 379 10.26 1.88 1.98
C ALA A 379 10.41 2.00 3.49
N PRO A 380 11.43 2.75 3.98
CA PRO A 380 11.52 3.10 5.38
C PRO A 380 10.27 3.83 5.85
N GLY A 381 9.86 3.58 7.09
CA GLY A 381 8.80 4.35 7.72
C GLY A 381 9.18 5.83 7.88
N PRO A 382 8.19 6.71 8.13
CA PRO A 382 8.43 8.16 8.23
C PRO A 382 9.38 8.56 9.37
N TYR A 383 9.60 7.69 10.35
CA TYR A 383 10.54 7.89 11.45
C TYR A 383 11.94 7.28 11.18
N ASP A 384 12.08 6.40 10.21
CA ASP A 384 13.37 5.82 9.82
C ASP A 384 14.00 6.62 8.67
N LYS A 385 14.82 7.62 9.02
CA LYS A 385 15.50 8.49 8.04
C LYS A 385 16.70 7.85 7.33
N GLY A 386 17.18 6.72 7.82
CA GLY A 386 18.41 6.05 7.35
C GLY A 386 18.20 4.83 6.49
N GLY A 387 16.97 4.34 6.38
CA GLY A 387 16.63 3.10 5.71
C GLY A 387 16.76 3.14 4.19
N ASN A 388 16.98 1.97 3.57
CA ASN A 388 16.95 1.82 2.12
C ASN A 388 15.54 1.46 1.65
N THR A 389 15.20 1.89 0.43
CA THR A 389 14.02 1.36 -0.26
C THR A 389 14.40 0.08 -1.00
N TYR A 390 13.60 -0.96 -0.80
CA TYR A 390 13.82 -2.27 -1.40
C TYR A 390 12.70 -2.64 -2.36
N TYR A 391 13.08 -3.15 -3.51
CA TYR A 391 12.20 -3.88 -4.39
C TYR A 391 12.33 -5.37 -4.06
N ASN A 392 11.34 -5.93 -3.39
CA ASN A 392 11.31 -7.32 -3.01
C ASN A 392 10.74 -8.13 -4.17
N VAL A 393 11.44 -9.17 -4.58
CA VAL A 393 11.04 -10.05 -5.69
C VAL A 393 10.84 -11.45 -5.16
N GLY A 394 9.66 -12.02 -5.39
CA GLY A 394 9.33 -13.39 -5.01
C GLY A 394 10.24 -14.40 -5.71
N SER A 395 10.63 -15.46 -5.00
CA SER A 395 11.45 -16.54 -5.55
C SER A 395 10.56 -17.63 -6.15
N LEU A 396 10.92 -18.08 -7.33
CA LEU A 396 10.31 -19.27 -7.96
C LEU A 396 11.07 -20.56 -7.65
N GLU A 397 12.09 -20.49 -6.81
CA GLU A 397 12.90 -21.62 -6.39
C GLU A 397 12.05 -22.68 -5.68
N GLY A 398 12.19 -23.95 -6.11
CA GLY A 398 11.42 -25.05 -5.53
C GLY A 398 9.95 -25.13 -6.00
N TRP A 399 9.50 -24.23 -6.87
CA TRP A 399 8.15 -24.35 -7.42
C TRP A 399 8.03 -25.52 -8.40
N PRO A 400 6.90 -26.26 -8.42
CA PRO A 400 6.60 -27.21 -9.47
C PRO A 400 6.64 -26.55 -10.85
N ALA A 401 7.25 -27.21 -11.83
CA ALA A 401 7.43 -26.62 -13.17
C ALA A 401 6.13 -26.08 -13.82
N PRO A 402 4.96 -26.76 -13.73
CA PRO A 402 3.72 -26.22 -14.30
C PRO A 402 3.26 -24.93 -13.60
N LYS A 403 3.50 -24.82 -12.28
CA LYS A 403 3.14 -23.63 -11.51
C LYS A 403 4.06 -22.45 -11.86
N ALA A 404 5.37 -22.68 -11.97
CA ALA A 404 6.34 -21.68 -12.38
C ALA A 404 6.07 -21.20 -13.82
N GLU A 405 5.76 -22.09 -14.75
CA GLU A 405 5.39 -21.77 -16.13
C GLU A 405 4.13 -20.87 -16.18
N SER A 406 3.07 -21.26 -15.46
CA SER A 406 1.83 -20.46 -15.39
C SER A 406 2.10 -19.06 -14.85
N PHE A 407 2.91 -18.92 -13.81
CA PHE A 407 3.31 -17.65 -13.25
C PHE A 407 4.12 -16.81 -14.26
N LEU A 408 5.09 -17.39 -14.92
CA LEU A 408 5.94 -16.66 -15.88
C LEU A 408 5.18 -16.27 -17.15
N ARG A 409 4.18 -17.03 -17.57
CA ARG A 409 3.25 -16.60 -18.64
C ARG A 409 2.41 -15.41 -18.24
N GLU A 410 2.01 -15.31 -16.98
CA GLU A 410 1.34 -14.10 -16.46
C GLU A 410 2.31 -12.91 -16.44
N TYR A 411 3.53 -13.12 -15.91
CA TYR A 411 4.59 -12.11 -15.83
C TYR A 411 5.59 -12.24 -16.99
N ASN A 412 5.06 -12.35 -18.22
CA ASN A 412 5.86 -12.43 -19.44
C ASN A 412 6.67 -11.15 -19.70
N GLN A 413 7.51 -11.16 -20.73
CA GLN A 413 8.43 -10.05 -21.01
C GLN A 413 7.77 -8.67 -21.17
N TYR A 414 6.50 -8.59 -21.58
CA TYR A 414 5.76 -7.33 -21.68
C TYR A 414 5.22 -6.90 -20.33
N ILE A 415 4.51 -7.81 -19.67
CA ILE A 415 3.91 -7.54 -18.34
C ILE A 415 4.99 -7.25 -17.32
N LEU A 416 6.16 -7.89 -17.39
CA LEU A 416 7.27 -7.64 -16.47
C LEU A 416 7.77 -6.19 -16.56
N GLN A 417 7.79 -5.60 -17.76
CA GLN A 417 8.13 -4.19 -17.93
C GLN A 417 7.07 -3.28 -17.31
N ILE A 418 5.79 -3.60 -17.53
CA ILE A 418 4.66 -2.85 -16.94
C ILE A 418 4.69 -2.96 -15.41
N LEU A 419 4.96 -4.15 -14.87
CA LEU A 419 5.14 -4.37 -13.44
C LEU A 419 6.27 -3.49 -12.87
N ASN A 420 7.42 -3.41 -13.56
CA ASN A 420 8.54 -2.58 -13.11
C ASN A 420 8.24 -1.08 -13.20
N ILE A 421 7.39 -0.65 -14.15
CA ILE A 421 6.86 0.72 -14.16
C ILE A 421 5.96 0.93 -12.94
N HIS A 422 5.03 0.02 -12.66
CA HIS A 422 4.09 0.09 -11.55
C HIS A 422 4.79 0.09 -10.18
N GLU A 423 5.61 -0.93 -9.92
CA GLU A 423 6.26 -1.11 -8.61
C GLU A 423 7.42 -0.12 -8.41
N ALA A 424 8.19 0.16 -9.46
CA ALA A 424 9.43 0.89 -9.30
C ALA A 424 9.41 2.28 -9.96
N ILE A 425 9.68 2.37 -11.27
CA ILE A 425 10.05 3.61 -11.95
C ILE A 425 9.12 3.88 -13.14
N PRO A 426 8.29 4.92 -13.07
CA PRO A 426 8.13 5.95 -12.04
C PRO A 426 6.97 5.69 -11.06
N GLY A 427 6.57 4.43 -10.83
CA GLY A 427 5.47 4.02 -9.97
C GLY A 427 5.74 4.20 -8.47
N HIS A 428 5.47 3.14 -7.68
CA HIS A 428 5.48 3.20 -6.20
C HIS A 428 6.80 3.69 -5.60
N TYR A 429 7.95 3.19 -6.05
CA TYR A 429 9.23 3.67 -5.52
C TYR A 429 9.40 5.17 -5.73
N THR A 430 9.17 5.67 -6.94
CA THR A 430 9.34 7.10 -7.24
C THR A 430 8.36 7.95 -6.45
N GLN A 431 7.10 7.52 -6.35
CA GLN A 431 6.07 8.17 -5.56
C GLN A 431 6.47 8.27 -4.08
N LEU A 432 6.98 7.18 -3.48
CA LEU A 432 7.43 7.16 -2.09
C LEU A 432 8.63 8.09 -1.84
N VAL A 433 9.58 8.17 -2.79
CA VAL A 433 10.71 9.10 -2.71
C VAL A 433 10.21 10.55 -2.69
N HIS A 434 9.20 10.89 -3.50
CA HIS A 434 8.58 12.21 -3.51
C HIS A 434 7.78 12.46 -2.23
N ALA A 435 6.98 11.51 -1.77
CA ALA A 435 6.18 11.63 -0.55
C ALA A 435 7.05 11.86 0.70
N ASN A 436 8.20 11.19 0.79
CA ASN A 436 9.15 11.36 1.89
C ASN A 436 9.84 12.74 1.93
N LYS A 437 9.71 13.56 0.88
CA LYS A 437 10.13 14.96 0.90
C LYS A 437 9.08 15.89 1.51
N SER A 438 7.84 15.43 1.69
CA SER A 438 6.79 16.22 2.33
C SER A 438 7.18 16.50 3.78
N PRO A 439 7.12 17.77 4.25
CA PRO A 439 7.38 18.10 5.65
C PRO A 439 6.25 17.63 6.59
N SER A 440 5.10 17.21 6.05
CA SER A 440 3.95 16.79 6.83
C SER A 440 4.05 15.31 7.19
N LEU A 441 4.23 15.03 8.47
CA LEU A 441 4.15 13.67 9.01
C LEU A 441 2.72 13.08 8.90
N ILE A 442 1.68 13.93 8.97
CA ILE A 442 0.28 13.53 8.79
C ILE A 442 0.06 12.88 7.42
N LYS A 443 0.58 13.49 6.33
CA LYS A 443 0.44 12.92 4.96
C LYS A 443 1.18 11.59 4.80
N SER A 444 2.26 11.38 5.53
CA SER A 444 3.00 10.12 5.51
C SER A 444 2.28 9.03 6.30
N LEU A 445 1.64 9.38 7.43
CA LEU A 445 0.96 8.44 8.32
C LEU A 445 -0.46 8.11 7.86
N LEU A 446 -1.22 9.10 7.40
CA LEU A 446 -2.61 8.98 6.98
C LEU A 446 -2.73 8.94 5.44
N SER A 447 -1.87 8.18 4.81
CA SER A 447 -1.78 8.09 3.36
C SER A 447 -3.05 7.52 2.70
N ASN A 448 -3.33 7.97 1.48
CA ASN A 448 -4.47 7.49 0.70
C ASN A 448 -4.06 6.39 -0.27
N GLY A 449 -4.56 5.18 -0.05
CA GLY A 449 -4.24 4.01 -0.88
C GLY A 449 -4.70 4.15 -2.34
N ALA A 450 -5.81 4.84 -2.59
CA ALA A 450 -6.28 5.07 -3.96
C ALA A 450 -5.37 6.02 -4.74
N MET A 451 -4.81 7.06 -4.09
CA MET A 451 -3.79 7.91 -4.70
C MET A 451 -2.53 7.11 -5.04
N ILE A 452 -2.04 6.29 -4.10
CA ILE A 452 -0.80 5.52 -4.26
C ILE A 452 -0.93 4.50 -5.39
N GLU A 453 -1.97 3.67 -5.37
CA GLU A 453 -2.23 2.67 -6.40
C GLU A 453 -2.60 3.32 -7.76
N GLY A 454 -3.40 4.38 -7.69
CA GLY A 454 -3.80 5.14 -8.87
C GLY A 454 -2.62 5.78 -9.58
N TRP A 455 -1.64 6.31 -8.84
CA TRP A 455 -0.40 6.82 -9.41
C TRP A 455 0.38 5.74 -10.16
N ALA A 456 0.55 4.57 -9.54
CA ALA A 456 1.26 3.47 -10.19
C ALA A 456 0.58 3.04 -11.50
N VAL A 457 -0.75 2.87 -11.51
CA VAL A 457 -1.51 2.54 -12.74
C VAL A 457 -1.46 3.68 -13.76
N TYR A 458 -1.51 4.94 -13.31
CA TYR A 458 -1.37 6.10 -14.19
C TYR A 458 -0.02 6.13 -14.91
N THR A 459 1.06 5.82 -14.18
CA THR A 459 2.41 5.82 -14.78
C THR A 459 2.61 4.75 -15.84
N GLU A 460 1.91 3.61 -15.73
CA GLU A 460 1.91 2.59 -16.79
C GLU A 460 1.43 3.17 -18.12
N GLN A 461 0.27 3.82 -18.12
CA GLN A 461 -0.29 4.46 -19.31
C GLN A 461 0.57 5.63 -19.78
N MET A 462 1.00 6.48 -18.86
CA MET A 462 1.84 7.64 -19.15
C MET A 462 3.13 7.25 -19.90
N MET A 463 3.81 6.20 -19.46
CA MET A 463 5.04 5.72 -20.08
C MET A 463 4.79 5.28 -21.54
N LEU A 464 3.71 4.52 -21.78
CA LEU A 464 3.36 4.05 -23.12
C LEU A 464 2.94 5.21 -24.03
N GLU A 465 2.15 6.16 -23.53
CA GLU A 465 1.74 7.36 -24.29
C GLU A 465 2.94 8.19 -24.75
N ASN A 466 4.06 8.14 -24.01
CA ASN A 466 5.29 8.84 -24.36
C ASN A 466 6.28 7.98 -25.17
N GLY A 467 5.83 6.81 -25.65
CA GLY A 467 6.57 5.95 -26.58
C GLY A 467 7.41 4.85 -25.94
N TYR A 468 7.26 4.57 -24.64
CA TYR A 468 7.90 3.42 -24.04
C TYR A 468 7.44 2.12 -24.71
N GLY A 469 8.38 1.20 -24.94
CA GLY A 469 8.10 -0.01 -25.71
C GLY A 469 7.99 0.23 -27.23
N ASN A 470 8.52 1.36 -27.74
CA ASN A 470 8.58 1.72 -29.15
C ASN A 470 7.21 1.77 -29.84
N ASN A 471 6.16 2.12 -29.11
CA ASN A 471 4.77 2.12 -29.58
C ASN A 471 4.32 0.75 -30.16
N ALA A 472 4.97 -0.34 -29.76
CA ALA A 472 4.67 -1.67 -30.25
C ALA A 472 3.22 -2.06 -29.89
N PRO A 473 2.41 -2.50 -30.87
CA PRO A 473 1.02 -2.90 -30.60
C PRO A 473 0.94 -4.08 -29.61
N GLU A 474 1.94 -4.95 -29.57
CA GLU A 474 2.05 -6.03 -28.56
C GLU A 474 2.14 -5.47 -27.14
N MET A 475 2.94 -4.41 -26.92
CA MET A 475 3.07 -3.77 -25.61
C MET A 475 1.74 -3.15 -25.17
N TRP A 476 1.04 -2.46 -26.08
CA TRP A 476 -0.27 -1.90 -25.82
C TRP A 476 -1.32 -2.98 -25.51
N LEU A 477 -1.32 -4.09 -26.25
CA LEU A 477 -2.24 -5.21 -26.00
C LEU A 477 -2.02 -5.79 -24.60
N MET A 478 -0.76 -5.98 -24.21
CA MET A 478 -0.44 -6.54 -22.90
C MET A 478 -0.67 -5.55 -21.77
N TRP A 479 -0.48 -4.25 -22.00
CA TRP A 479 -0.91 -3.23 -21.05
C TRP A 479 -2.43 -3.21 -20.89
N TYR A 480 -3.22 -3.31 -21.95
CA TYR A 480 -4.67 -3.43 -21.83
C TYR A 480 -5.10 -4.68 -21.04
N LYS A 481 -4.41 -5.81 -21.21
CA LYS A 481 -4.61 -6.98 -20.36
C LYS A 481 -4.38 -6.65 -18.88
N TRP A 482 -3.30 -5.94 -18.58
CA TRP A 482 -2.96 -5.52 -17.22
C TRP A 482 -3.96 -4.50 -16.67
N ASN A 483 -4.39 -3.56 -17.46
CA ASN A 483 -5.42 -2.58 -17.10
C ASN A 483 -6.78 -3.24 -16.84
N LEU A 484 -7.14 -4.29 -17.60
CA LEU A 484 -8.34 -5.09 -17.31
C LEU A 484 -8.30 -5.75 -15.94
N ARG A 485 -7.13 -6.18 -15.46
CA ARG A 485 -6.95 -6.69 -14.09
C ARG A 485 -7.39 -5.64 -13.07
N THR A 486 -6.96 -4.40 -13.24
CA THR A 486 -7.32 -3.24 -12.41
C THR A 486 -8.83 -2.92 -12.46
N VAL A 487 -9.37 -2.84 -13.65
CA VAL A 487 -10.80 -2.56 -13.90
C VAL A 487 -11.69 -3.67 -13.33
N CYS A 488 -11.35 -4.93 -13.60
CA CYS A 488 -12.12 -6.08 -13.10
C CYS A 488 -11.99 -6.28 -11.59
N ASN A 489 -10.92 -5.81 -10.95
CA ASN A 489 -10.83 -5.76 -9.50
C ASN A 489 -11.97 -4.91 -8.90
N THR A 490 -12.23 -3.74 -9.47
CA THR A 490 -13.31 -2.84 -9.04
C THR A 490 -14.69 -3.48 -9.28
N ILE A 491 -14.90 -4.06 -10.46
CA ILE A 491 -16.16 -4.74 -10.78
C ILE A 491 -16.38 -5.92 -9.82
N LEU A 492 -15.36 -6.72 -9.56
CA LEU A 492 -15.41 -7.86 -8.65
C LEU A 492 -15.78 -7.43 -7.24
N ASP A 493 -15.03 -6.47 -6.67
CA ASP A 493 -15.20 -6.02 -5.28
C ASP A 493 -16.63 -5.52 -5.03
N TYR A 494 -17.11 -4.59 -5.87
CA TYR A 494 -18.48 -4.07 -5.76
C TYR A 494 -19.53 -5.13 -6.01
N SER A 495 -19.37 -5.96 -7.05
CA SER A 495 -20.36 -6.98 -7.39
C SER A 495 -20.48 -8.07 -6.32
N VAL A 496 -19.36 -8.45 -5.70
CA VAL A 496 -19.35 -9.46 -4.63
C VAL A 496 -20.00 -8.91 -3.37
N HIS A 497 -19.63 -7.70 -2.95
CA HIS A 497 -20.12 -7.15 -1.67
C HIS A 497 -21.49 -6.50 -1.73
N VAL A 498 -21.95 -6.05 -2.92
CA VAL A 498 -23.19 -5.26 -3.07
C VAL A 498 -24.23 -5.94 -3.96
N LYS A 499 -23.79 -6.73 -4.96
CA LYS A 499 -24.67 -7.36 -5.95
C LYS A 499 -24.71 -8.90 -5.83
N ASP A 500 -24.19 -9.45 -4.76
CA ASP A 500 -24.21 -10.90 -4.44
C ASP A 500 -23.61 -11.81 -5.53
N MET A 501 -22.61 -11.31 -6.29
CA MET A 501 -21.94 -12.10 -7.31
C MET A 501 -21.45 -13.43 -6.75
N SER A 502 -21.75 -14.54 -7.43
CA SER A 502 -21.29 -15.87 -7.05
C SER A 502 -19.78 -16.06 -7.28
N LYS A 503 -19.21 -17.10 -6.67
CA LYS A 503 -17.80 -17.47 -6.93
C LYS A 503 -17.62 -17.86 -8.41
N GLU A 504 -18.54 -18.59 -8.96
CA GLU A 504 -18.52 -19.06 -10.35
C GLU A 504 -18.51 -17.89 -11.32
N ASP A 505 -19.38 -16.89 -11.12
CA ASP A 505 -19.43 -15.68 -11.95
C ASP A 505 -18.16 -14.83 -11.79
N ALA A 506 -17.62 -14.75 -10.57
CA ALA A 506 -16.38 -14.06 -10.29
C ALA A 506 -15.19 -14.71 -11.03
N ILE A 507 -15.08 -16.04 -10.98
CA ILE A 507 -14.05 -16.78 -11.73
C ILE A 507 -14.23 -16.59 -13.24
N GLN A 508 -15.45 -16.61 -13.77
CA GLN A 508 -15.71 -16.33 -15.18
C GLN A 508 -15.33 -14.90 -15.59
N LEU A 509 -15.65 -13.90 -14.77
CA LEU A 509 -15.23 -12.51 -14.98
C LEU A 509 -13.69 -12.43 -15.10
N LEU A 510 -12.97 -13.05 -14.17
CA LEU A 510 -11.53 -12.94 -14.08
C LEU A 510 -10.81 -13.74 -15.18
N THR A 511 -11.25 -14.98 -15.46
CA THR A 511 -10.55 -15.86 -16.41
C THR A 511 -10.95 -15.57 -17.87
N ARG A 512 -12.24 -15.38 -18.15
CA ARG A 512 -12.73 -15.19 -19.52
C ARG A 512 -12.69 -13.74 -19.99
N GLN A 513 -13.04 -12.79 -19.10
CA GLN A 513 -13.14 -11.39 -19.50
C GLN A 513 -11.87 -10.58 -19.16
N ALA A 514 -11.16 -10.94 -18.09
CA ALA A 514 -9.88 -10.29 -17.72
C ALA A 514 -8.64 -11.12 -18.11
N PHE A 515 -8.81 -12.28 -18.74
CA PHE A 515 -7.74 -13.15 -19.25
C PHE A 515 -6.70 -13.56 -18.19
N GLN A 516 -7.12 -13.64 -16.92
CA GLN A 516 -6.26 -14.09 -15.83
C GLN A 516 -6.17 -15.62 -15.79
N GLN A 517 -5.08 -16.13 -15.25
CA GLN A 517 -4.92 -17.57 -15.03
C GLN A 517 -5.85 -18.05 -13.91
N GLN A 518 -6.28 -19.32 -13.95
CA GLN A 518 -7.22 -19.91 -13.00
C GLN A 518 -6.78 -19.71 -11.54
N ALA A 519 -5.50 -20.00 -11.23
CA ALA A 519 -4.97 -19.87 -9.89
C ALA A 519 -5.00 -18.41 -9.38
N GLU A 520 -4.77 -17.45 -10.27
CA GLU A 520 -4.86 -16.01 -9.96
C GLU A 520 -6.32 -15.62 -9.64
N ALA A 521 -7.28 -16.10 -10.43
CA ALA A 521 -8.70 -15.84 -10.21
C ALA A 521 -9.19 -16.41 -8.86
N GLU A 522 -8.76 -17.61 -8.50
CA GLU A 522 -9.06 -18.24 -7.22
C GLU A 522 -8.44 -17.46 -6.04
N GLY A 523 -7.20 -17.03 -6.21
CA GLY A 523 -6.54 -16.15 -5.23
C GLY A 523 -7.30 -14.83 -5.04
N LYS A 524 -7.82 -14.23 -6.12
CA LYS A 524 -8.63 -13.01 -6.05
C LYS A 524 -9.99 -13.24 -5.38
N TRP A 525 -10.63 -14.37 -5.62
CA TRP A 525 -11.84 -14.73 -4.89
C TRP A 525 -11.56 -14.81 -3.39
N LYS A 526 -10.48 -15.52 -2.99
CA LYS A 526 -10.07 -15.56 -1.58
C LYS A 526 -9.83 -14.15 -1.03
N ARG A 527 -9.13 -13.28 -1.79
CA ARG A 527 -8.85 -11.90 -1.37
C ARG A 527 -10.14 -11.10 -1.17
N VAL A 528 -11.08 -11.11 -2.13
CA VAL A 528 -12.33 -10.33 -2.02
C VAL A 528 -13.24 -10.86 -0.93
N SER A 529 -13.15 -12.14 -0.53
CA SER A 529 -13.94 -12.68 0.58
C SER A 529 -13.37 -12.33 1.97
N VAL A 530 -12.12 -11.86 2.06
CA VAL A 530 -11.49 -11.44 3.33
C VAL A 530 -11.13 -9.95 3.36
N THR A 531 -11.34 -9.22 2.27
CA THR A 531 -11.16 -7.76 2.20
C THR A 531 -12.37 -7.15 1.49
N SER A 532 -12.59 -5.85 1.65
CA SER A 532 -13.64 -5.10 0.96
C SER A 532 -13.16 -3.70 0.65
N VAL A 533 -13.62 -3.14 -0.47
CA VAL A 533 -13.28 -1.79 -0.97
C VAL A 533 -11.83 -1.67 -1.45
N GLN A 534 -10.92 -2.46 -0.94
CA GLN A 534 -9.48 -2.34 -1.25
C GLN A 534 -9.18 -2.53 -2.74
N LEU A 535 -9.86 -3.49 -3.41
CA LEU A 535 -9.64 -3.75 -4.84
C LEU A 535 -10.13 -2.62 -5.75
N THR A 536 -10.97 -1.71 -5.26
CA THR A 536 -11.43 -0.54 -6.04
C THR A 536 -10.40 0.59 -6.07
N SER A 537 -9.43 0.61 -5.17
CA SER A 537 -8.44 1.69 -5.04
C SER A 537 -7.65 1.94 -6.33
N TYR A 538 -7.26 0.87 -7.01
CA TYR A 538 -6.46 0.90 -8.26
C TYR A 538 -7.14 1.71 -9.36
N TYR A 539 -8.34 1.31 -9.75
CA TYR A 539 -9.06 1.96 -10.84
C TYR A 539 -9.60 3.33 -10.43
N THR A 540 -10.07 3.47 -9.20
CA THR A 540 -10.58 4.78 -8.73
C THR A 540 -9.48 5.83 -8.77
N GLY A 541 -8.32 5.54 -8.20
CA GLY A 541 -7.20 6.48 -8.22
C GLY A 541 -6.70 6.77 -9.62
N PHE A 542 -6.55 5.74 -10.46
CA PHE A 542 -6.18 5.90 -11.87
C PHE A 542 -7.16 6.83 -12.61
N LYS A 543 -8.47 6.57 -12.49
CA LYS A 543 -9.50 7.39 -13.12
C LYS A 543 -9.42 8.85 -12.66
N GLU A 544 -9.34 9.07 -11.35
CA GLU A 544 -9.29 10.44 -10.81
C GLU A 544 -8.03 11.20 -11.24
N ILE A 545 -6.88 10.54 -11.36
CA ILE A 545 -5.64 11.17 -11.84
C ILE A 545 -5.75 11.51 -13.33
N ILE A 546 -6.31 10.62 -14.16
CA ILE A 546 -6.54 10.90 -15.58
C ILE A 546 -7.52 12.06 -15.75
N ASP A 547 -8.63 12.07 -15.01
CA ASP A 547 -9.62 13.15 -15.04
C ASP A 547 -9.02 14.48 -14.58
N LEU A 548 -8.15 14.46 -13.57
CA LEU A 548 -7.41 15.64 -13.13
C LEU A 548 -6.43 16.13 -14.20
N ARG A 549 -5.68 15.22 -14.82
CA ARG A 549 -4.73 15.58 -15.90
C ARG A 549 -5.46 16.26 -17.05
N HIS A 550 -6.59 15.73 -17.49
CA HIS A 550 -7.38 16.34 -18.56
C HIS A 550 -7.90 17.73 -18.17
N ALA A 551 -8.50 17.86 -16.97
CA ALA A 551 -8.98 19.16 -16.49
C ALA A 551 -7.85 20.19 -16.33
N TYR A 552 -6.65 19.76 -15.91
CA TYR A 552 -5.48 20.64 -15.78
C TYR A 552 -4.93 21.04 -17.16
N GLN A 553 -4.98 20.11 -18.13
CA GLN A 553 -4.66 20.37 -19.55
C GLN A 553 -5.61 21.42 -20.15
N GLU A 554 -6.91 21.27 -19.93
CA GLU A 554 -7.93 22.23 -20.38
C GLU A 554 -7.71 23.62 -19.76
N LYS A 555 -7.42 23.67 -18.44
CA LYS A 555 -7.14 24.92 -17.72
C LYS A 555 -5.91 25.67 -18.27
N LEU A 556 -4.83 24.95 -18.60
CA LEU A 556 -3.57 25.55 -19.03
C LEU A 556 -3.44 25.71 -20.54
N GLY A 557 -4.21 24.93 -21.33
CA GLY A 557 -4.12 24.92 -22.80
C GLY A 557 -2.70 24.64 -23.28
N SER A 558 -2.17 25.53 -24.14
CA SER A 558 -0.81 25.39 -24.68
C SER A 558 0.34 25.52 -23.66
N LYS A 559 0.04 25.95 -22.43
CA LYS A 559 1.03 26.05 -21.36
C LYS A 559 1.15 24.74 -20.54
N PHE A 560 0.37 23.73 -20.86
CA PHE A 560 0.45 22.47 -20.15
C PHE A 560 1.81 21.79 -20.37
N ASN A 561 2.43 21.36 -19.28
CA ASN A 561 3.65 20.56 -19.29
C ASN A 561 3.43 19.32 -18.43
N LEU A 562 3.70 18.14 -18.99
CA LEU A 562 3.43 16.85 -18.31
C LEU A 562 4.33 16.64 -17.10
N LYS A 563 5.60 17.02 -17.17
CA LYS A 563 6.54 16.93 -16.04
C LYS A 563 6.08 17.81 -14.88
N GLU A 564 5.73 19.08 -15.17
CA GLU A 564 5.23 20.00 -14.14
C GLU A 564 3.94 19.48 -13.50
N PHE A 565 3.03 18.88 -14.31
CA PHE A 565 1.84 18.22 -13.77
C PHE A 565 2.22 17.10 -12.79
N ASN A 566 3.10 16.18 -13.20
CA ASN A 566 3.51 15.04 -12.41
C ASN A 566 4.20 15.46 -11.10
N GLU A 567 5.13 16.41 -11.19
CA GLU A 567 5.87 16.91 -10.02
C GLU A 567 4.95 17.68 -9.06
N LYS A 568 4.07 18.52 -9.59
CA LYS A 568 3.08 19.23 -8.79
C LYS A 568 2.12 18.27 -8.11
N PHE A 569 1.60 17.27 -8.83
CA PHE A 569 0.75 16.24 -8.26
C PHE A 569 1.42 15.52 -7.08
N LEU A 570 2.65 15.05 -7.26
CA LEU A 570 3.41 14.35 -6.21
C LEU A 570 3.85 15.26 -5.05
N SER A 571 3.96 16.56 -5.27
CA SER A 571 4.34 17.53 -4.22
C SER A 571 3.32 17.63 -3.07
N TYR A 572 2.07 17.20 -3.31
CA TYR A 572 1.04 17.14 -2.28
C TYR A 572 1.13 15.89 -1.39
N GLY A 573 2.12 15.02 -1.61
CA GLY A 573 2.31 13.78 -0.85
C GLY A 573 1.21 12.75 -1.11
N ASN A 574 0.91 11.93 -0.10
CA ASN A 574 -0.06 10.83 -0.23
C ASN A 574 -1.51 11.28 0.01
N ALA A 575 -1.87 12.50 -0.40
CA ALA A 575 -3.21 13.04 -0.21
C ALA A 575 -4.24 12.40 -1.15
N PRO A 576 -5.52 12.29 -0.78
CA PRO A 576 -6.58 11.89 -1.70
C PRO A 576 -6.65 12.76 -2.95
N VAL A 577 -6.83 12.14 -4.11
CA VAL A 577 -6.81 12.84 -5.41
C VAL A 577 -7.82 13.98 -5.48
N LYS A 578 -8.99 13.85 -4.84
CA LYS A 578 -9.99 14.93 -4.80
C LYS A 578 -9.47 16.22 -4.17
N TYR A 579 -8.62 16.15 -3.15
CA TYR A 579 -8.04 17.34 -2.52
C TYR A 579 -6.88 17.89 -3.34
N ILE A 580 -6.06 17.02 -3.94
CA ILE A 580 -5.03 17.42 -4.91
C ILE A 580 -5.68 18.16 -6.09
N ARG A 581 -6.79 17.62 -6.62
CA ARG A 581 -7.56 18.24 -7.70
C ARG A 581 -8.03 19.64 -7.34
N GLN A 582 -8.63 19.81 -6.16
CA GLN A 582 -9.07 21.10 -5.68
C GLN A 582 -7.92 22.11 -5.69
N LEU A 583 -6.76 21.74 -5.11
CA LEU A 583 -5.60 22.65 -5.01
C LEU A 583 -4.88 22.89 -6.35
N MET A 584 -5.00 22.01 -7.33
CA MET A 584 -4.39 22.19 -8.65
C MET A 584 -5.27 23.01 -9.59
N LEU A 585 -6.59 22.96 -9.40
CA LEU A 585 -7.56 23.65 -10.26
C LEU A 585 -8.03 25.00 -9.69
N ASP A 586 -7.88 25.25 -8.39
CA ASP A 586 -8.07 26.58 -7.81
C ASP A 586 -6.90 27.50 -8.22
#